data_a58d02e35f5c0a7fff13fee251656db1
#
_entry.id   a58d02e35f5c0a7fff13fee251656db1
#
_cell.length_a   1.000
_cell.length_b   1.000
_cell.length_c   1.000
_cell.angle_alpha   90.00
_cell.angle_beta   90.00
_cell.angle_gamma   90.00
#
_symmetry.space_group_name_H-M   'P 1'
#
loop_
_entity.id
_entity.type
_entity.pdbx_description
1 polymer ?
#
loop_
_entity_poly.entity_id
_entity_poly.type
_entity_poly.pdbx_seq_one_letter_code
_entity_poly.pdbx_strand_id
1 'polypeptide(L)'
;MRSNFVSLHPYFKIHPGKLEAVKAAFPCFVEKTATEKDNLFYGFSVNGDEIFCREAYESAEGVLAHLDNIGALLAEMLTMANLVRVELHGPWKSSTN
;
A
#
# COMPACT_ATOMS: atom_id res chain seq x y z
N MET A 1 -2.83 19.06 14.14
CA MET A 1 -3.29 18.02 13.20
C MET A 1 -2.43 18.04 11.96
N ARG A 2 -2.00 16.87 11.52
CA ARG A 2 -1.20 16.78 10.29
C ARG A 2 -2.09 16.74 9.08
N SER A 3 -1.76 17.53 8.07
CA SER A 3 -2.48 17.52 6.80
C SER A 3 -1.54 17.58 5.60
N ASN A 4 -0.24 17.48 5.83
CA ASN A 4 0.77 17.62 4.78
C ASN A 4 1.45 16.30 4.42
N PHE A 5 0.86 15.19 4.81
CA PHE A 5 1.39 13.88 4.44
C PHE A 5 0.76 13.39 3.14
N VAL A 6 1.33 12.33 2.57
CA VAL A 6 0.83 11.70 1.36
C VAL A 6 0.29 10.32 1.73
N SER A 7 -0.90 9.98 1.27
CA SER A 7 -1.45 8.66 1.50
C SER A 7 -1.67 7.93 0.18
N LEU A 8 -1.46 6.63 0.20
CA LEU A 8 -1.55 5.75 -0.95
C LEU A 8 -2.61 4.69 -0.65
N HIS A 9 -3.51 4.47 -1.58
CA HIS A 9 -4.65 3.58 -1.37
C HIS A 9 -4.83 2.65 -2.57
N PRO A 10 -4.11 1.53 -2.61
CA PRO A 10 -4.31 0.52 -3.65
C PRO A 10 -5.49 -0.38 -3.32
N TYR A 11 -6.25 -0.73 -4.36
CA TYR A 11 -7.38 -1.64 -4.28
C TYR A 11 -7.10 -2.82 -5.19
N PHE A 12 -7.24 -4.04 -4.65
CA PHE A 12 -7.02 -5.26 -5.41
C PHE A 12 -8.25 -6.13 -5.39
N LYS A 13 -8.48 -6.82 -6.49
CA LYS A 13 -9.49 -7.89 -6.54
C LYS A 13 -8.78 -9.23 -6.53
N ILE A 14 -9.12 -10.06 -5.54
CA ILE A 14 -8.46 -11.34 -5.31
C ILE A 14 -8.96 -12.35 -6.34
N HIS A 15 -8.05 -13.12 -6.93
CA HIS A 15 -8.42 -14.19 -7.85
C HIS A 15 -9.17 -15.29 -7.10
N PRO A 16 -10.13 -16.00 -7.76
CA PRO A 16 -10.85 -17.09 -7.11
C PRO A 16 -9.92 -18.10 -6.45
N GLY A 17 -10.24 -18.45 -5.21
CA GLY A 17 -9.47 -19.43 -4.45
C GLY A 17 -8.17 -18.94 -3.85
N LYS A 18 -7.85 -17.65 -3.97
CA LYS A 18 -6.57 -17.11 -3.50
C LYS A 18 -6.64 -16.30 -2.22
N LEU A 19 -7.82 -16.19 -1.60
CA LEU A 19 -7.99 -15.34 -0.43
C LEU A 19 -7.01 -15.70 0.69
N GLU A 20 -6.87 -16.97 1.01
CA GLU A 20 -6.01 -17.38 2.13
C GLU A 20 -4.53 -17.12 1.82
N ALA A 21 -4.11 -17.37 0.57
CA ALA A 21 -2.74 -17.09 0.15
C ALA A 21 -2.43 -15.60 0.19
N VAL A 22 -3.39 -14.76 -0.22
CA VAL A 22 -3.25 -13.31 -0.18
C VAL A 22 -3.13 -12.83 1.26
N LYS A 23 -4.00 -13.31 2.14
CA LYS A 23 -3.96 -12.94 3.56
C LYS A 23 -2.66 -13.38 4.22
N ALA A 24 -2.11 -14.53 3.82
CA ALA A 24 -0.84 -15.02 4.35
C ALA A 24 0.33 -14.11 3.96
N ALA A 25 0.20 -13.33 2.89
CA ALA A 25 1.24 -12.40 2.46
C ALA A 25 1.22 -11.09 3.26
N PHE A 26 0.11 -10.73 3.91
CA PHE A 26 -0.01 -9.46 4.63
C PHE A 26 1.10 -9.23 5.65
N PRO A 27 1.46 -10.21 6.52
CA PRO A 27 2.53 -9.99 7.49
C PRO A 27 3.86 -9.62 6.84
N CYS A 28 4.17 -10.18 5.66
CA CYS A 28 5.41 -9.86 4.96
C CYS A 28 5.44 -8.39 4.53
N PHE A 29 4.32 -7.88 4.00
CA PHE A 29 4.20 -6.46 3.66
C PHE A 29 4.35 -5.58 4.90
N VAL A 30 3.69 -5.95 5.99
CA VAL A 30 3.72 -5.17 7.23
C VAL A 30 5.15 -5.11 7.78
N GLU A 31 5.85 -6.26 7.83
CA GLU A 31 7.21 -6.32 8.34
C GLU A 31 8.18 -5.51 7.47
N LYS A 32 8.03 -5.63 6.16
CA LYS A 32 8.90 -4.91 5.24
C LYS A 32 8.69 -3.41 5.37
N THR A 33 7.43 -2.98 5.42
CA THR A 33 7.08 -1.58 5.55
C THR A 33 7.54 -0.98 6.88
N ALA A 34 7.56 -1.78 7.93
CA ALA A 34 8.02 -1.33 9.24
C ALA A 34 9.48 -0.88 9.25
N THR A 35 10.28 -1.26 8.24
CA THR A 35 11.67 -0.82 8.13
C THR A 35 11.80 0.59 7.54
N GLU A 36 10.71 1.18 7.06
CA GLU A 36 10.73 2.46 6.35
C GLU A 36 10.57 3.61 7.33
N LYS A 37 11.50 4.55 7.29
CA LYS A 37 11.49 5.68 8.23
C LYS A 37 10.39 6.69 7.94
N ASP A 38 9.92 6.77 6.70
CA ASP A 38 8.94 7.77 6.30
C ASP A 38 7.51 7.27 6.31
N ASN A 39 7.28 5.99 6.62
CA ASN A 39 5.94 5.44 6.74
C ASN A 39 5.28 5.90 8.03
N LEU A 40 4.04 6.35 7.94
CA LEU A 40 3.27 6.85 9.09
C LEU A 40 2.30 5.79 9.61
N PHE A 41 1.67 5.05 8.70
CA PHE A 41 0.81 3.92 9.07
C PHE A 41 0.65 3.02 7.85
N TYR A 42 0.26 1.78 8.12
CA TYR A 42 0.12 0.77 7.07
C TYR A 42 -0.81 -0.34 7.57
N GLY A 43 -1.84 -0.67 6.80
CA GLY A 43 -2.74 -1.75 7.19
C GLY A 43 -3.66 -2.15 6.06
N PHE A 44 -4.08 -3.41 6.09
CA PHE A 44 -4.98 -3.97 5.10
C PHE A 44 -6.40 -4.11 5.64
N SER A 45 -7.36 -4.00 4.74
CA SER A 45 -8.76 -4.33 5.00
C SER A 45 -9.21 -5.31 3.93
N VAL A 46 -10.05 -6.26 4.33
CA VAL A 46 -10.61 -7.26 3.39
C VAL A 46 -12.12 -7.09 3.37
N ASN A 47 -12.68 -7.02 2.17
CA ASN A 47 -14.11 -6.93 1.97
C ASN A 47 -14.49 -7.88 0.84
N GLY A 48 -14.94 -9.08 1.20
CA GLY A 48 -15.24 -10.11 0.21
C GLY A 48 -13.98 -10.53 -0.54
N ASP A 49 -13.97 -10.34 -1.86
CA ASP A 49 -12.83 -10.67 -2.70
C ASP A 49 -11.96 -9.44 -3.02
N GLU A 50 -12.21 -8.32 -2.33
CA GLU A 50 -11.39 -7.11 -2.49
C GLU A 50 -10.53 -6.89 -1.27
N ILE A 51 -9.32 -6.41 -1.51
CA ILE A 51 -8.46 -5.91 -0.44
C ILE A 51 -8.14 -4.45 -0.70
N PHE A 52 -7.99 -3.72 0.39
CA PHE A 52 -7.71 -2.30 0.39
C PHE A 52 -6.57 -2.06 1.38
N CYS A 53 -5.56 -1.35 0.95
CA CYS A 53 -4.45 -0.98 1.83
C CYS A 53 -4.55 0.49 2.19
N ARG A 54 -4.41 0.79 3.49
CA ARG A 54 -4.36 2.16 4.00
C ARG A 54 -2.92 2.42 4.41
N GLU A 55 -2.29 3.39 3.78
CA GLU A 55 -0.89 3.68 4.05
C GLU A 55 -0.62 5.16 3.83
N ALA A 56 0.31 5.70 4.60
CA ALA A 56 0.67 7.11 4.50
C ALA A 56 2.16 7.29 4.77
N TYR A 57 2.70 8.37 4.21
CA TYR A 57 4.13 8.65 4.20
C TYR A 57 4.34 10.14 4.43
N GLU A 58 5.53 10.49 4.94
CA GLU A 58 5.89 11.88 5.21
C GLU A 58 5.88 12.72 3.93
N SER A 59 6.20 12.09 2.78
CA SER A 59 6.37 12.81 1.52
C SER A 59 6.24 11.86 0.35
N ALA A 60 6.24 12.40 -0.87
CA ALA A 60 6.23 11.60 -2.10
C ALA A 60 7.47 10.71 -2.20
N GLU A 61 8.61 11.18 -1.72
CA GLU A 61 9.84 10.37 -1.71
C GLU A 61 9.64 9.11 -0.85
N GLY A 62 8.90 9.23 0.24
CA GLY A 62 8.57 8.07 1.08
C GLY A 62 7.74 7.04 0.35
N VAL A 63 6.80 7.49 -0.49
CA VAL A 63 6.00 6.59 -1.33
C VAL A 63 6.90 5.84 -2.31
N LEU A 64 7.80 6.55 -2.99
CA LEU A 64 8.71 5.93 -3.95
C LEU A 64 9.63 4.92 -3.27
N ALA A 65 10.16 5.27 -2.10
CA ALA A 65 11.00 4.35 -1.32
C ALA A 65 10.22 3.09 -0.92
N HIS A 66 8.95 3.26 -0.53
CA HIS A 66 8.09 2.13 -0.19
C HIS A 66 7.90 1.19 -1.40
N LEU A 67 7.56 1.75 -2.56
CA LEU A 67 7.32 0.94 -3.74
C LEU A 67 8.56 0.15 -4.15
N ASP A 68 9.74 0.75 -4.00
CA ASP A 68 10.99 0.05 -4.23
C ASP A 68 11.19 -1.07 -3.21
N ASN A 69 10.92 -0.76 -1.94
CA ASN A 69 11.14 -1.71 -0.83
C ASN A 69 10.26 -2.95 -0.94
N ILE A 70 8.99 -2.79 -1.35
CA ILE A 70 8.04 -3.91 -1.41
C ILE A 70 7.88 -4.47 -2.83
N GLY A 71 8.72 -4.04 -3.78
CA GLY A 71 8.53 -4.39 -5.19
C GLY A 71 8.41 -5.88 -5.45
N ALA A 72 9.27 -6.70 -4.84
CA ALA A 72 9.21 -8.15 -5.02
C ALA A 72 7.93 -8.74 -4.43
N LEU A 73 7.51 -8.27 -3.26
CA LEU A 73 6.27 -8.72 -2.62
C LEU A 73 5.05 -8.32 -3.46
N LEU A 74 5.09 -7.13 -4.04
CA LEU A 74 4.00 -6.64 -4.87
C LEU A 74 3.89 -7.48 -6.15
N ALA A 75 5.02 -7.79 -6.79
CA ALA A 75 5.04 -8.65 -7.97
C ALA A 75 4.40 -10.01 -7.69
N GLU A 76 4.69 -10.58 -6.53
CA GLU A 76 4.12 -11.85 -6.11
C GLU A 76 2.61 -11.70 -5.85
N MET A 77 2.19 -10.63 -5.18
CA MET A 77 0.77 -10.34 -4.95
C MET A 77 0.00 -10.27 -6.26
N LEU A 78 0.58 -9.69 -7.30
CA LEU A 78 -0.08 -9.52 -8.60
C LEU A 78 -0.26 -10.85 -9.36
N THR A 79 0.31 -11.95 -8.87
CA THR A 79 -0.02 -13.28 -9.40
C THR A 79 -1.30 -13.84 -8.78
N MET A 80 -1.79 -13.24 -7.70
CA MET A 80 -2.94 -13.73 -6.93
C MET A 80 -4.11 -12.76 -6.91
N ALA A 81 -3.89 -11.53 -7.35
CA ALA A 81 -4.91 -10.49 -7.33
C ALA A 81 -4.63 -9.48 -8.43
N ASN A 82 -5.69 -8.82 -8.90
CA ASN A 82 -5.58 -7.75 -9.90
C ASN A 82 -5.62 -6.41 -9.19
N LEU A 83 -4.73 -5.51 -9.57
CA LEU A 83 -4.79 -4.13 -9.10
C LEU A 83 -5.93 -3.43 -9.82
N VAL A 84 -6.97 -3.03 -9.08
CA VAL A 84 -8.16 -2.41 -9.64
C VAL A 84 -7.96 -0.91 -9.84
N ARG A 85 -7.43 -0.25 -8.81
CA ARG A 85 -7.11 1.18 -8.90
C ARG A 85 -6.18 1.56 -7.76
N VAL A 86 -5.52 2.69 -7.95
CA VAL A 86 -4.69 3.29 -6.91
C VAL A 86 -5.14 4.73 -6.75
N GLU A 87 -5.35 5.14 -5.50
CA GLU A 87 -5.62 6.53 -5.18
C GLU A 87 -4.41 7.09 -4.44
N LEU A 88 -4.01 8.28 -4.80
CA LEU A 88 -2.92 8.98 -4.15
C LEU A 88 -3.48 10.30 -3.64
N HIS A 89 -3.39 10.54 -2.35
CA HIS A 89 -3.93 11.73 -1.71
C HIS A 89 -2.81 12.51 -1.06
N GLY A 90 -2.81 13.83 -1.24
CA GLY A 90 -1.81 14.68 -0.63
C GLY A 90 -2.32 16.10 -0.50
N PRO A 91 -1.47 17.03 -0.02
CA PRO A 91 -1.88 18.44 0.05
C PRO A 91 -2.20 18.94 -1.35
N TRP A 92 -3.23 19.77 -1.47
CA TRP A 92 -3.60 20.32 -2.77
C TRP A 92 -2.50 21.21 -3.36
N LYS A 93 -1.64 21.74 -2.51
CA LYS A 93 -0.40 22.37 -2.93
C LYS A 93 0.76 21.47 -2.58
N SER A 94 1.60 21.18 -3.57
CA SER A 94 2.78 20.37 -3.32
C SER A 94 3.84 21.18 -2.60
N SER A 95 4.83 20.48 -2.04
CA SER A 95 5.92 21.11 -1.33
C SER A 95 6.84 21.93 -2.23
N THR A 96 6.67 21.83 -3.54
CA THR A 96 7.46 22.59 -4.49
C THR A 96 6.83 23.93 -4.82
N ASN A 97 5.68 24.21 -4.31
CA ASN A 97 4.99 25.48 -4.58
C ASN A 97 5.43 26.57 -3.65
#